data_bb8ed15861bf5e970a0efa26835caa2a
#
_entry.id   bb8ed15861bf5e970a0efa26835caa2a
#
_cell.length_a   1.000
_cell.length_b   1.000
_cell.length_c   1.000
_cell.angle_alpha   90.00
_cell.angle_beta   90.00
_cell.angle_gamma   90.00
#
_symmetry.space_group_name_H-M   'P 1'
#
loop_
_entity.id
_entity.type
_entity.pdbx_description
1 polymer ?
#
loop_
_entity_poly.entity_id
_entity_poly.type
_entity_poly.pdbx_seq_one_letter_code
_entity_poly.pdbx_strand_id
1 'polypeptide(L)'
;AENIRADGTQMHFTLIREGASPEEITVNLPGVHNVLNSLAAIGVALTLDVPMEAIKEALSTFKGVGRRFSVWGETKSLKGEKFLVVDDYGHHPTEMAATIAAARGAYPDRRLLVAFQPHRYTRTRDCFEDLVRVLSNADALVLEAVYPAGEEKIFGADSRSLCRSIRLTGKVEP
;
A
#
# COMPACT_ATOMS: atom_id res chain seq x y z
N ALA A 1 -1.81 9.55 17.57
CA ALA A 1 -2.72 8.40 17.53
C ALA A 1 -2.20 7.30 18.44
N GLU A 2 -3.09 6.68 19.17
CA GLU A 2 -2.83 5.53 20.04
C GLU A 2 -3.77 4.38 19.68
N ASN A 3 -3.52 3.19 20.21
CA ASN A 3 -4.38 2.01 20.02
C ASN A 3 -4.71 1.71 18.56
N ILE A 4 -3.73 1.89 17.66
CA ILE A 4 -3.92 1.67 16.23
C ILE A 4 -4.13 0.17 15.98
N ARG A 5 -5.26 -0.18 15.33
CA ARG A 5 -5.61 -1.56 15.00
C ARG A 5 -6.30 -1.66 13.65
N ALA A 6 -6.09 -2.77 12.95
CA ALA A 6 -6.79 -3.11 11.71
C ALA A 6 -8.02 -3.95 12.03
N ASP A 7 -9.10 -3.73 11.27
CA ASP A 7 -10.28 -4.58 11.23
C ASP A 7 -10.71 -4.73 9.76
N GLY A 8 -10.31 -5.83 9.15
CA GLY A 8 -10.45 -6.04 7.71
C GLY A 8 -9.79 -4.90 6.91
N THR A 9 -10.59 -4.20 6.10
CA THR A 9 -10.14 -3.06 5.28
C THR A 9 -10.26 -1.71 5.98
N GLN A 10 -10.56 -1.68 7.28
CA GLN A 10 -10.65 -0.47 8.08
C GLN A 10 -9.50 -0.38 9.08
N MET A 11 -9.18 0.85 9.47
CA MET A 11 -8.28 1.15 10.59
C MET A 11 -9.05 1.87 11.69
N HIS A 12 -8.72 1.54 12.92
CA HIS A 12 -9.25 2.21 14.11
C HIS A 12 -8.08 2.74 14.94
N PHE A 13 -8.28 3.90 15.55
CA PHE A 13 -7.29 4.47 16.47
C PHE A 13 -7.92 5.47 17.43
N THR A 14 -7.27 5.71 18.56
CA THR A 14 -7.63 6.75 19.50
C THR A 14 -6.87 8.04 19.15
N LEU A 15 -7.61 9.11 18.83
CA LEU A 15 -7.04 10.45 18.65
C LEU A 15 -6.85 11.11 20.01
N ILE A 16 -5.62 11.47 20.33
CA ILE A 16 -5.29 12.24 21.52
C ILE A 16 -4.93 13.67 21.12
N ARG A 17 -5.56 14.64 21.77
CA ARG A 17 -5.30 16.08 21.59
C ARG A 17 -5.12 16.75 22.95
N GLU A 18 -4.24 17.71 23.03
CA GLU A 18 -4.07 18.51 24.22
C GLU A 18 -5.37 19.27 24.56
N GLY A 19 -5.79 19.24 25.82
CA GLY A 19 -6.99 19.93 26.28
C GLY A 19 -8.33 19.36 25.81
N ALA A 20 -8.35 18.19 25.18
CA ALA A 20 -9.58 17.54 24.72
C ALA A 20 -9.65 16.09 25.20
N SER A 21 -10.87 15.55 25.29
CA SER A 21 -11.07 14.12 25.56
C SER A 21 -10.57 13.25 24.41
N PRO A 22 -10.08 12.02 24.68
CA PRO A 22 -9.75 11.06 23.65
C PRO A 22 -10.94 10.73 22.76
N GLU A 23 -10.71 10.60 21.45
CA GLU A 23 -11.74 10.33 20.46
C GLU A 23 -11.43 9.06 19.67
N GLU A 24 -12.36 8.11 19.59
CA GLU A 24 -12.22 6.94 18.71
C GLU A 24 -12.51 7.34 17.27
N ILE A 25 -11.57 7.02 16.38
CA ILE A 25 -11.63 7.32 14.95
C ILE A 25 -11.62 6.02 14.16
N THR A 26 -12.52 5.93 13.20
CA THR A 26 -12.54 4.87 12.18
C THR A 26 -12.16 5.47 10.83
N VAL A 27 -11.21 4.84 10.16
CA VAL A 27 -10.80 5.19 8.79
C VAL A 27 -11.17 4.03 7.87
N ASN A 28 -11.99 4.29 6.87
CA ASN A 28 -12.44 3.27 5.91
C ASN A 28 -11.38 2.98 4.82
N LEU A 29 -10.13 2.89 5.20
CA LEU A 29 -8.99 2.54 4.37
C LEU A 29 -8.02 1.67 5.17
N PRO A 30 -7.39 0.64 4.59
CA PRO A 30 -6.44 -0.21 5.28
C PRO A 30 -5.04 0.43 5.38
N GLY A 31 -4.30 0.06 6.42
CA GLY A 31 -2.89 0.38 6.60
C GLY A 31 -2.61 1.61 7.44
N VAL A 32 -1.55 1.51 8.23
CA VAL A 32 -1.11 2.57 9.17
C VAL A 32 -0.81 3.90 8.47
N HIS A 33 -0.33 3.87 7.23
CA HIS A 33 -0.10 5.09 6.45
C HIS A 33 -1.39 5.91 6.26
N ASN A 34 -2.56 5.26 6.18
CA ASN A 34 -3.84 5.97 6.10
C ASN A 34 -4.27 6.55 7.44
N VAL A 35 -3.86 5.97 8.57
CA VAL A 35 -3.99 6.63 9.88
C VAL A 35 -3.19 7.92 9.90
N LEU A 36 -1.93 7.91 9.43
CA LEU A 36 -1.09 9.12 9.37
C LEU A 36 -1.68 10.18 8.43
N ASN A 37 -2.17 9.79 7.27
CA ASN A 37 -2.85 10.68 6.34
C ASN A 37 -4.12 11.29 6.97
N SER A 38 -4.88 10.49 7.73
CA SER A 38 -6.07 10.95 8.43
C SER A 38 -5.74 11.94 9.55
N LEU A 39 -4.63 11.76 10.27
CA LEU A 39 -4.17 12.74 11.27
C LEU A 39 -3.89 14.11 10.62
N ALA A 40 -3.26 14.13 9.45
CA ALA A 40 -3.05 15.38 8.72
C ALA A 40 -4.38 16.03 8.29
N ALA A 41 -5.31 15.22 7.76
CA ALA A 41 -6.64 15.71 7.37
C ALA A 41 -7.44 16.24 8.58
N ILE A 42 -7.41 15.53 9.72
CA ILE A 42 -8.03 15.96 10.97
C ILE A 42 -7.42 17.30 11.42
N GLY A 43 -6.09 17.44 11.40
CA GLY A 43 -5.42 18.68 11.78
C GLY A 43 -5.88 19.87 10.96
N VAL A 44 -5.95 19.72 9.63
CA VAL A 44 -6.47 20.78 8.74
C VAL A 44 -7.94 21.06 9.03
N ALA A 45 -8.79 20.04 9.15
CA ALA A 45 -10.22 20.20 9.39
C ALA A 45 -10.51 20.95 10.72
N LEU A 46 -9.77 20.62 11.78
CA LEU A 46 -9.88 21.29 13.08
C LEU A 46 -9.42 22.76 13.01
N THR A 47 -8.41 23.07 12.19
CA THR A 47 -7.97 24.47 11.97
C THR A 47 -9.04 25.29 11.23
N LEU A 48 -9.92 24.63 10.49
CA LEU A 48 -11.04 25.22 9.77
C LEU A 48 -12.36 25.15 10.57
N ASP A 49 -12.29 24.84 11.87
CA ASP A 49 -13.43 24.73 12.77
C ASP A 49 -14.49 23.70 12.33
N VAL A 50 -14.10 22.65 11.61
CA VAL A 50 -14.99 21.54 11.23
C VAL A 50 -15.35 20.74 12.49
N PRO A 51 -16.63 20.48 12.76
CA PRO A 51 -17.05 19.68 13.91
C PRO A 51 -16.49 18.26 13.88
N MET A 52 -16.07 17.73 15.03
CA MET A 52 -15.46 16.39 15.15
C MET A 52 -16.38 15.29 14.60
N GLU A 53 -17.67 15.37 14.81
CA GLU A 53 -18.62 14.38 14.29
C GLU A 53 -18.65 14.34 12.76
N ALA A 54 -18.54 15.50 12.09
CA ALA A 54 -18.44 15.55 10.63
C ALA A 54 -17.10 14.95 10.14
N ILE A 55 -16.00 15.17 10.88
CA ILE A 55 -14.70 14.56 10.57
C ILE A 55 -14.77 13.04 10.69
N LYS A 56 -15.36 12.51 11.78
CA LYS A 56 -15.54 11.07 12.00
C LYS A 56 -16.39 10.44 10.90
N GLU A 57 -17.51 11.06 10.54
CA GLU A 57 -18.39 10.60 9.48
C GLU A 57 -17.64 10.54 8.14
N ALA A 58 -16.95 11.61 7.77
CA ALA A 58 -16.18 11.68 6.54
C ALA A 58 -15.12 10.57 6.47
N LEU A 59 -14.33 10.35 7.53
CA LEU A 59 -13.28 9.33 7.56
C LEU A 59 -13.84 7.90 7.50
N SER A 60 -14.96 7.64 8.20
CA SER A 60 -15.60 6.32 8.23
C SER A 60 -16.31 5.95 6.93
N THR A 61 -16.68 6.92 6.11
CA THR A 61 -17.39 6.71 4.85
C THR A 61 -16.54 6.94 3.61
N PHE A 62 -15.33 7.48 3.75
CA PHE A 62 -14.44 7.78 2.64
C PHE A 62 -14.01 6.50 1.92
N LYS A 63 -14.24 6.46 0.62
CA LYS A 63 -13.98 5.28 -0.22
C LYS A 63 -12.59 5.25 -0.87
N GLY A 64 -11.72 6.18 -0.47
CA GLY A 64 -10.38 6.29 -1.03
C GLY A 64 -10.33 7.03 -2.36
N VAL A 65 -9.15 6.98 -2.98
CA VAL A 65 -8.87 7.55 -4.30
C VAL A 65 -8.58 6.39 -5.24
N GLY A 66 -9.01 6.49 -6.49
CA GLY A 66 -8.77 5.47 -7.51
C GLY A 66 -7.28 5.11 -7.62
N ARG A 67 -7.00 3.83 -7.77
CA ARG A 67 -5.65 3.26 -7.80
C ARG A 67 -4.81 3.52 -6.53
N ARG A 68 -5.48 3.60 -5.37
CA ARG A 68 -4.87 3.61 -4.03
C ARG A 68 -5.57 2.54 -3.21
N PHE A 69 -4.98 1.35 -3.15
CA PHE A 69 -5.56 0.14 -2.56
C PHE A 69 -7.00 -0.11 -3.05
N SER A 70 -7.23 0.03 -4.36
CA SER A 70 -8.56 -0.14 -4.96
C SER A 70 -8.91 -1.61 -5.06
N VAL A 71 -9.90 -2.06 -4.30
CA VAL A 71 -10.38 -3.45 -4.31
C VAL A 71 -11.39 -3.62 -5.45
N TRP A 72 -11.04 -4.44 -6.44
CA TRP A 72 -11.88 -4.72 -7.61
C TRP A 72 -12.85 -5.89 -7.39
N GLY A 73 -12.72 -6.59 -6.25
CA GLY A 73 -13.56 -7.73 -5.91
C GLY A 73 -12.93 -9.08 -6.21
N GLU A 74 -13.67 -10.15 -5.88
CA GLU A 74 -13.25 -11.52 -6.15
C GLU A 74 -13.53 -11.91 -7.62
N THR A 75 -12.56 -12.58 -8.22
CA THR A 75 -12.68 -13.19 -9.55
C THR A 75 -12.14 -14.62 -9.50
N LYS A 76 -12.17 -15.32 -10.63
CA LYS A 76 -11.70 -16.70 -10.74
C LYS A 76 -10.56 -16.81 -11.75
N SER A 77 -9.57 -17.60 -11.43
CA SER A 77 -8.54 -18.03 -12.37
C SER A 77 -9.12 -18.96 -13.45
N LEU A 78 -8.35 -19.23 -14.49
CA LEU A 78 -8.71 -20.21 -15.52
C LEU A 78 -8.93 -21.62 -14.94
N LYS A 79 -8.36 -21.92 -13.77
CA LYS A 79 -8.54 -23.19 -13.03
C LYS A 79 -9.72 -23.14 -12.05
N GLY A 80 -10.48 -22.04 -12.01
CA GLY A 80 -11.63 -21.86 -11.13
C GLY A 80 -11.30 -21.42 -9.70
N GLU A 81 -10.02 -21.20 -9.36
CA GLU A 81 -9.59 -20.72 -8.04
C GLU A 81 -10.01 -19.26 -7.86
N LYS A 82 -10.55 -18.93 -6.70
CA LYS A 82 -10.94 -17.57 -6.35
C LYS A 82 -9.74 -16.75 -5.90
N PHE A 83 -9.63 -15.53 -6.39
CA PHE A 83 -8.67 -14.54 -5.92
C PHE A 83 -9.25 -13.13 -5.90
N LEU A 84 -8.70 -12.29 -5.05
CA LEU A 84 -9.06 -10.89 -4.93
C LEU A 84 -8.05 -10.04 -5.70
N VAL A 85 -8.55 -9.05 -6.45
CA VAL A 85 -7.70 -8.10 -7.16
C VAL A 85 -7.69 -6.78 -6.42
N VAL A 86 -6.49 -6.30 -6.11
CA VAL A 86 -6.24 -4.97 -5.54
C VAL A 86 -5.32 -4.21 -6.49
N ASP A 87 -5.73 -3.01 -6.90
CA ASP A 87 -4.93 -2.11 -7.74
C ASP A 87 -4.37 -0.96 -6.91
N ASP A 88 -3.06 -0.75 -7.00
CA ASP A 88 -2.37 0.36 -6.35
C ASP A 88 -1.37 1.02 -7.30
N TYR A 89 -1.29 2.33 -7.26
CA TYR A 89 -0.37 3.12 -8.10
C TYR A 89 1.04 3.22 -7.52
N GLY A 90 1.29 2.61 -6.38
CA GLY A 90 2.58 2.61 -5.70
C GLY A 90 3.71 2.18 -6.62
N HIS A 91 4.71 3.01 -6.76
CA HIS A 91 5.87 2.79 -7.62
C HIS A 91 7.19 3.14 -6.92
N HIS A 92 7.13 3.74 -5.74
CA HIS A 92 8.28 3.94 -4.87
C HIS A 92 8.31 2.82 -3.80
N PRO A 93 9.48 2.29 -3.41
CA PRO A 93 9.57 1.21 -2.42
C PRO A 93 8.80 1.47 -1.12
N THR A 94 8.80 2.71 -0.63
CA THR A 94 8.05 3.09 0.58
C THR A 94 6.54 2.93 0.41
N GLU A 95 5.99 3.35 -0.75
CA GLU A 95 4.57 3.19 -1.07
C GLU A 95 4.21 1.70 -1.17
N MET A 96 5.04 0.93 -1.91
CA MET A 96 4.85 -0.50 -2.09
C MET A 96 4.91 -1.26 -0.76
N ALA A 97 5.85 -0.91 0.12
CA ALA A 97 5.94 -1.51 1.46
C ALA A 97 4.67 -1.24 2.28
N ALA A 98 4.14 -0.02 2.22
CA ALA A 98 2.90 0.34 2.91
C ALA A 98 1.68 -0.41 2.34
N THR A 99 1.59 -0.55 1.02
CA THR A 99 0.52 -1.30 0.34
C THR A 99 0.58 -2.80 0.67
N ILE A 100 1.77 -3.42 0.62
CA ILE A 100 1.98 -4.82 1.01
C ILE A 100 1.59 -5.05 2.47
N ALA A 101 2.03 -4.16 3.38
CA ALA A 101 1.68 -4.25 4.79
C ALA A 101 0.16 -4.09 5.02
N ALA A 102 -0.49 -3.18 4.30
CA ALA A 102 -1.94 -2.99 4.34
C ALA A 102 -2.69 -4.26 3.84
N ALA A 103 -2.22 -4.88 2.75
CA ALA A 103 -2.78 -6.11 2.22
C ALA A 103 -2.65 -7.27 3.22
N ARG A 104 -1.50 -7.43 3.86
CA ARG A 104 -1.27 -8.43 4.92
C ARG A 104 -2.16 -8.20 6.13
N GLY A 105 -2.36 -6.94 6.55
CA GLY A 105 -3.24 -6.60 7.66
C GLY A 105 -4.72 -6.83 7.34
N ALA A 106 -5.15 -6.49 6.13
CA ALA A 106 -6.55 -6.64 5.70
C ALA A 106 -6.92 -8.11 5.37
N TYR A 107 -5.96 -8.92 4.92
CA TYR A 107 -6.17 -10.30 4.45
C TYR A 107 -5.07 -11.24 4.98
N PRO A 108 -4.96 -11.44 6.31
CA PRO A 108 -3.83 -12.15 6.93
C PRO A 108 -3.71 -13.61 6.48
N ASP A 109 -4.83 -14.26 6.17
CA ASP A 109 -4.88 -15.68 5.79
C ASP A 109 -4.74 -15.91 4.28
N ARG A 110 -4.59 -14.84 3.49
CA ARG A 110 -4.47 -14.98 2.03
C ARG A 110 -3.01 -14.93 1.57
N ARG A 111 -2.71 -15.78 0.60
CA ARG A 111 -1.46 -15.72 -0.15
C ARG A 111 -1.43 -14.43 -0.96
N LEU A 112 -0.33 -13.69 -0.89
CA LEU A 112 -0.12 -12.43 -1.60
C LEU A 112 0.73 -12.65 -2.85
N LEU A 113 0.10 -12.49 -4.01
CA LEU A 113 0.80 -12.38 -5.28
C LEU A 113 0.94 -10.90 -5.64
N VAL A 114 2.14 -10.45 -5.93
CA VAL A 114 2.43 -9.10 -6.40
C VAL A 114 2.78 -9.14 -7.88
N ALA A 115 2.05 -8.38 -8.70
CA ALA A 115 2.43 -8.09 -10.09
C ALA A 115 2.92 -6.64 -10.14
N PHE A 116 4.16 -6.43 -10.56
CA PHE A 116 4.78 -5.12 -10.54
C PHE A 116 5.49 -4.79 -11.86
N GLN A 117 5.23 -3.59 -12.37
CA GLN A 117 5.97 -3.00 -13.47
C GLN A 117 6.84 -1.85 -12.95
N PRO A 118 8.17 -1.99 -12.94
CA PRO A 118 9.05 -0.89 -12.59
C PRO A 118 8.86 0.29 -13.54
N HIS A 119 8.81 1.50 -13.00
CA HIS A 119 8.58 2.72 -13.77
C HIS A 119 9.82 3.61 -13.74
N ARG A 120 10.43 3.84 -14.90
CA ARG A 120 11.70 4.55 -15.17
C ARG A 120 12.95 3.76 -14.75
N TYR A 121 13.94 3.81 -15.62
CA TYR A 121 15.24 3.21 -15.37
C TYR A 121 16.00 3.93 -14.25
N THR A 122 15.94 5.26 -14.19
CA THR A 122 16.58 6.03 -13.11
C THR A 122 16.07 5.64 -11.73
N ARG A 123 14.75 5.55 -11.54
CA ARG A 123 14.18 5.11 -10.25
C ARG A 123 14.54 3.67 -9.94
N THR A 124 14.48 2.78 -10.94
CA THR A 124 14.86 1.37 -10.75
C THR A 124 16.31 1.24 -10.29
N ARG A 125 17.21 2.07 -10.82
CA ARG A 125 18.62 2.14 -10.38
C ARG A 125 18.74 2.68 -8.96
N ASP A 126 18.13 3.85 -8.71
CA ASP A 126 18.32 4.60 -7.47
C ASP A 126 17.67 3.92 -6.26
N CYS A 127 16.59 3.16 -6.48
CA CYS A 127 15.87 2.41 -5.45
C CYS A 127 16.09 0.90 -5.55
N PHE A 128 17.12 0.42 -6.24
CA PHE A 128 17.27 -0.99 -6.61
C PHE A 128 17.21 -1.94 -5.41
N GLU A 129 18.02 -1.69 -4.39
CA GLU A 129 18.09 -2.56 -3.20
C GLU A 129 16.80 -2.49 -2.36
N ASP A 130 16.18 -1.33 -2.28
CA ASP A 130 14.89 -1.17 -1.61
C ASP A 130 13.77 -1.91 -2.34
N LEU A 131 13.76 -1.88 -3.69
CA LEU A 131 12.83 -2.67 -4.50
C LEU A 131 13.03 -4.17 -4.26
N VAL A 132 14.27 -4.65 -4.27
CA VAL A 132 14.59 -6.06 -3.95
C VAL A 132 14.05 -6.42 -2.58
N ARG A 133 14.34 -5.61 -1.57
CA ARG A 133 13.90 -5.85 -0.19
C ARG A 133 12.37 -5.90 -0.05
N VAL A 134 11.67 -4.96 -0.66
CA VAL A 134 10.22 -4.84 -0.54
C VAL A 134 9.51 -5.96 -1.31
N LEU A 135 9.90 -6.21 -2.56
CA LEU A 135 9.30 -7.23 -3.42
C LEU A 135 9.54 -8.66 -2.89
N SER A 136 10.64 -8.89 -2.17
CA SER A 136 10.92 -10.16 -1.52
C SER A 136 9.97 -10.51 -0.36
N ASN A 137 9.03 -9.63 0.00
CA ASN A 137 7.99 -9.91 1.01
C ASN A 137 6.69 -10.47 0.42
N ALA A 138 6.60 -10.63 -0.90
CA ALA A 138 5.50 -11.31 -1.56
C ALA A 138 5.62 -12.84 -1.42
N ASP A 139 4.49 -13.57 -1.47
CA ASP A 139 4.50 -15.04 -1.52
C ASP A 139 4.66 -15.55 -2.96
N ALA A 140 4.30 -14.72 -3.93
CA ALA A 140 4.58 -14.93 -5.35
C ALA A 140 4.76 -13.57 -6.01
N LEU A 141 5.61 -13.51 -7.03
CA LEU A 141 5.99 -12.26 -7.68
C LEU A 141 6.00 -12.42 -9.20
N VAL A 142 5.44 -11.45 -9.89
CA VAL A 142 5.56 -11.28 -11.35
C VAL A 142 6.13 -9.89 -11.61
N LEU A 143 7.25 -9.83 -12.34
CA LEU A 143 7.88 -8.57 -12.74
C LEU A 143 7.77 -8.37 -14.24
N GLU A 144 7.11 -7.27 -14.62
CA GLU A 144 7.05 -6.80 -15.99
C GLU A 144 8.35 -6.07 -16.39
N ALA A 145 8.54 -5.89 -17.69
CA ALA A 145 9.63 -5.05 -18.19
C ALA A 145 9.49 -3.60 -17.68
N VAL A 146 10.62 -2.94 -17.43
CA VAL A 146 10.61 -1.53 -17.01
C VAL A 146 9.87 -0.67 -18.03
N TYR A 147 8.88 0.10 -17.57
CA TYR A 147 8.27 1.14 -18.38
C TYR A 147 9.21 2.34 -18.43
N PRO A 148 9.77 2.72 -19.61
CA PRO A 148 10.86 3.67 -19.68
C PRO A 148 10.42 5.13 -19.45
N ALA A 149 9.17 5.48 -19.73
CA ALA A 149 8.66 6.86 -19.64
C ALA A 149 9.55 7.90 -20.35
N GLY A 150 10.10 7.53 -21.52
CA GLY A 150 10.99 8.39 -22.31
C GLY A 150 12.46 8.34 -21.90
N GLU A 151 12.85 7.57 -20.90
CA GLU A 151 14.25 7.42 -20.50
C GLU A 151 14.98 6.38 -21.37
N GLU A 152 16.28 6.58 -21.56
CA GLU A 152 17.15 5.57 -22.13
C GLU A 152 17.39 4.42 -21.15
N LYS A 153 17.63 3.22 -21.70
CA LYS A 153 17.92 2.05 -20.90
C LYS A 153 19.22 2.21 -20.12
N ILE A 154 19.16 1.94 -18.81
CA ILE A 154 20.33 1.92 -17.92
C ILE A 154 20.72 0.46 -17.67
N PHE A 155 21.98 0.12 -17.94
CA PHE A 155 22.51 -1.22 -17.71
C PHE A 155 22.39 -1.61 -16.21
N GLY A 156 21.87 -2.79 -15.94
CA GLY A 156 21.68 -3.28 -14.58
C GLY A 156 20.44 -2.76 -13.85
N ALA A 157 19.74 -1.74 -14.40
CA ALA A 157 18.52 -1.19 -13.83
C ALA A 157 17.26 -1.75 -14.52
N ASP A 158 17.19 -3.05 -14.69
CA ASP A 158 16.08 -3.71 -15.37
C ASP A 158 15.45 -4.83 -14.53
N SER A 159 14.29 -5.32 -14.95
CA SER A 159 13.54 -6.35 -14.24
C SER A 159 14.29 -7.68 -14.16
N ARG A 160 15.15 -8.00 -15.13
CA ARG A 160 15.99 -9.22 -15.07
C ARG A 160 17.02 -9.13 -13.95
N SER A 161 17.62 -7.95 -13.78
CA SER A 161 18.56 -7.68 -12.69
C SER A 161 17.86 -7.74 -11.33
N LEU A 162 16.65 -7.16 -11.22
CA LEU A 162 15.81 -7.27 -10.03
C LEU A 162 15.47 -8.73 -9.72
N CYS A 163 14.97 -9.50 -10.70
CA CYS A 163 14.67 -10.93 -10.52
C CYS A 163 15.89 -11.71 -10.00
N ARG A 164 17.07 -11.48 -10.58
CA ARG A 164 18.31 -12.14 -10.15
C ARG A 164 18.61 -11.83 -8.69
N SER A 165 18.56 -10.57 -8.29
CA SER A 165 18.85 -10.14 -6.92
C SER A 165 17.78 -10.63 -5.93
N ILE A 166 16.50 -10.65 -6.31
CA ILE A 166 15.42 -11.21 -5.49
C ILE A 166 15.61 -12.71 -5.26
N ARG A 167 15.96 -13.49 -6.29
CA ARG A 167 16.26 -14.92 -6.14
C ARG A 167 17.38 -15.17 -5.13
N LEU A 168 18.41 -14.33 -5.12
CA LEU A 168 19.51 -14.45 -4.16
C LEU A 168 19.06 -14.24 -2.70
N THR A 169 17.93 -13.61 -2.44
CA THR A 169 17.38 -13.52 -1.09
C THR A 169 16.80 -14.85 -0.58
N GLY A 170 16.47 -15.77 -1.47
CA GLY A 170 15.86 -17.06 -1.15
C GLY A 170 14.44 -17.00 -0.62
N LYS A 171 13.78 -15.82 -0.66
CA LYS A 171 12.45 -15.61 -0.07
C LYS A 171 11.31 -15.86 -1.05
N VAL A 172 11.47 -15.46 -2.30
CA VAL A 172 10.46 -15.59 -3.35
C VAL A 172 11.13 -15.83 -4.70
N GLU A 173 10.48 -16.61 -5.56
CA GLU A 173 10.89 -16.83 -6.95
C GLU A 173 10.04 -15.93 -7.85
N PRO A 174 10.64 -14.92 -8.49
CA PRO A 174 9.95 -14.01 -9.41
C PRO A 174 9.85 -14.57 -10.82
#